data_44d0d20409179643edc2b48e39e92f62
#
_entry.id   44d0d20409179643edc2b48e39e92f62
#
_cell.length_a   1.000
_cell.length_b   1.000
_cell.length_c   1.000
_cell.angle_alpha   90.00
_cell.angle_beta   90.00
_cell.angle_gamma   90.00
#
_symmetry.space_group_name_H-M   'P 1'
#
loop_
_entity.id
_entity.type
_entity.pdbx_description
1 polymer ?
#
loop_
_entity_poly.entity_id
_entity_poly.type
_entity_poly.pdbx_seq_one_letter_code
_entity_poly.pdbx_strand_id
1 'polypeptide(L)'
;MFTGNAITLTELDAGLVELCFDSKSGPVNKFDQATLAELAQAVSLLAQHSALTGVLITSSKSTFIVGADITEFSGVFVKSFDEICDWTHQTHRTFQQLEQLPVPVVAAIN
;
A
#
# COMPACT_ATOMS: atom_id res chain seq x y z
N MET A 1 -5.78 5.16 -13.18
CA MET A 1 -5.63 6.19 -12.14
C MET A 1 -4.17 6.35 -11.69
N PHE A 2 -3.53 5.29 -11.27
CA PHE A 2 -2.14 5.32 -10.78
C PHE A 2 -1.43 4.03 -11.18
N THR A 3 -0.20 4.15 -11.67
CA THR A 3 0.64 2.99 -12.02
C THR A 3 2.03 3.23 -11.47
N GLY A 4 2.38 2.46 -10.43
CA GLY A 4 3.70 2.46 -9.82
C GLY A 4 4.49 1.21 -10.19
N ASN A 5 5.60 1.00 -9.47
CA ASN A 5 6.43 -0.19 -9.61
C ASN A 5 5.93 -1.36 -8.75
N ALA A 6 5.15 -1.08 -7.73
CA ALA A 6 4.61 -2.08 -6.82
C ALA A 6 3.09 -2.06 -6.71
N ILE A 7 2.45 -0.92 -7.00
CA ILE A 7 1.01 -0.74 -6.82
C ILE A 7 0.39 -0.10 -8.06
N THR A 8 -0.78 -0.58 -8.40
CA THR A 8 -1.62 0.00 -9.46
C THR A 8 -3.01 0.29 -8.89
N LEU A 9 -3.56 1.46 -9.19
CA LEU A 9 -4.96 1.79 -8.96
C LEU A 9 -5.72 1.76 -10.28
N THR A 10 -6.79 1.00 -10.34
CA THR A 10 -7.65 0.89 -11.52
C THR A 10 -9.11 1.07 -11.11
N GLU A 11 -9.80 2.00 -11.73
CA GLU A 11 -11.25 2.12 -11.56
C GLU A 11 -11.95 1.00 -12.34
N LEU A 12 -12.74 0.20 -11.62
CA LEU A 12 -13.44 -0.94 -12.21
C LEU A 12 -14.80 -0.53 -12.77
N ASP A 13 -15.70 -0.07 -11.90
CA ASP A 13 -17.05 0.34 -12.28
C ASP A 13 -17.66 1.19 -11.16
N ALA A 14 -18.41 2.22 -11.54
CA ALA A 14 -19.22 3.01 -10.62
C ALA A 14 -18.49 3.49 -9.35
N GLY A 15 -17.23 3.91 -9.47
CA GLY A 15 -16.43 4.40 -8.37
C GLY A 15 -15.74 3.32 -7.52
N LEU A 16 -15.90 2.05 -7.86
CA LEU A 16 -15.12 0.96 -7.25
C LEU A 16 -13.71 0.97 -7.82
N VAL A 17 -12.71 1.03 -6.96
CA VAL A 17 -11.30 1.08 -7.36
C VAL A 17 -10.58 -0.16 -6.83
N GLU A 18 -9.84 -0.81 -7.72
CA GLU A 18 -8.91 -1.87 -7.36
C GLU A 18 -7.55 -1.27 -7.01
N LEU A 19 -7.04 -1.60 -5.83
CA LEU A 19 -5.66 -1.37 -5.41
C LEU A 19 -4.93 -2.71 -5.52
N CYS A 20 -4.17 -2.88 -6.58
CA CYS A 20 -3.48 -4.14 -6.87
C CYS A 20 -2.01 -4.04 -6.50
N PHE A 21 -1.52 -4.96 -5.67
CA PHE A 21 -0.10 -5.16 -5.43
C PHE A 21 0.48 -6.04 -6.53
N ASP A 22 1.43 -5.49 -7.27
CA ASP A 22 2.10 -6.16 -8.38
C ASP A 22 3.55 -5.69 -8.50
N SER A 23 4.39 -6.11 -7.55
CA SER A 23 5.80 -5.71 -7.53
C SER A 23 6.51 -6.15 -8.80
N LYS A 24 7.11 -5.20 -9.50
CA LYS A 24 7.92 -5.46 -10.70
C LYS A 24 9.36 -5.82 -10.34
N SER A 25 9.73 -5.74 -9.08
CA SER A 25 11.09 -6.04 -8.61
C SER A 25 11.33 -7.52 -8.28
N GLY A 26 10.29 -8.35 -8.31
CA GLY A 26 10.45 -9.77 -8.02
C GLY A 26 9.15 -10.57 -8.06
N PRO A 27 9.20 -11.86 -7.69
CA PRO A 27 8.06 -12.77 -7.80
C PRO A 27 7.03 -12.63 -6.69
N VAL A 28 7.32 -11.87 -5.64
CA VAL A 28 6.44 -11.68 -4.47
C VAL A 28 6.24 -10.20 -4.17
N ASN A 29 5.11 -9.89 -3.54
CA ASN A 29 4.87 -8.58 -2.95
C ASN A 29 5.39 -8.56 -1.52
N LYS A 30 6.08 -7.49 -1.17
CA LYS A 30 6.55 -7.24 0.20
C LYS A 30 6.47 -5.77 0.51
N PHE A 31 6.35 -5.44 1.81
CA PHE A 31 6.38 -4.07 2.27
C PHE A 31 7.84 -3.62 2.47
N ASP A 32 8.45 -3.18 1.38
CA ASP A 32 9.69 -2.42 1.42
C ASP A 32 9.39 -0.91 1.44
N GLN A 33 10.42 -0.09 1.57
CA GLN A 33 10.25 1.36 1.65
C GLN A 33 9.59 1.93 0.38
N ALA A 34 9.96 1.42 -0.78
CA ALA A 34 9.39 1.87 -2.05
C ALA A 34 7.89 1.53 -2.14
N THR A 35 7.50 0.32 -1.77
CA THR A 35 6.10 -0.10 -1.77
C THR A 35 5.27 0.71 -0.78
N LEU A 36 5.80 0.98 0.41
CA LEU A 36 5.11 1.81 1.41
C LEU A 36 4.94 3.25 0.94
N ALA A 37 5.92 3.80 0.24
CA ALA A 37 5.81 5.14 -0.35
C ALA A 37 4.74 5.18 -1.45
N GLU A 38 4.67 4.16 -2.32
CA GLU A 38 3.62 4.05 -3.33
C GLU A 38 2.24 3.86 -2.69
N LEU A 39 2.15 3.08 -1.61
CA LEU A 39 0.90 2.90 -0.88
C LEU A 39 0.40 4.23 -0.32
N ALA A 40 1.28 5.05 0.25
CA ALA A 40 0.92 6.37 0.75
C ALA A 40 0.35 7.27 -0.36
N GLN A 41 0.98 7.24 -1.54
CA GLN A 41 0.49 7.99 -2.71
C GLN A 41 -0.88 7.47 -3.16
N ALA A 42 -1.03 6.16 -3.27
CA ALA A 42 -2.28 5.53 -3.68
C ALA A 42 -3.42 5.87 -2.72
N VAL A 43 -3.18 5.77 -1.42
CA VAL A 43 -4.19 6.10 -0.39
C VAL A 43 -4.58 7.58 -0.45
N SER A 44 -3.62 8.47 -0.68
CA SER A 44 -3.89 9.90 -0.86
C SER A 44 -4.79 10.17 -2.07
N LEU A 45 -4.53 9.50 -3.18
CA LEU A 45 -5.37 9.61 -4.37
C LEU A 45 -6.80 9.08 -4.13
N LEU A 46 -6.92 7.96 -3.43
CA LEU A 46 -8.22 7.40 -3.05
C LEU A 46 -9.00 8.36 -2.14
N ALA A 47 -8.34 8.98 -1.18
CA ALA A 47 -8.97 9.95 -0.28
C ALA A 47 -9.49 11.20 -1.01
N GLN A 48 -8.87 11.55 -2.13
CA GLN A 48 -9.28 12.69 -2.97
C GLN A 48 -10.29 12.33 -4.06
N HIS A 49 -10.60 11.06 -4.24
CA HIS A 49 -11.53 10.60 -5.27
C HIS A 49 -12.97 10.80 -4.82
N SER A 50 -13.61 11.85 -5.32
CA SER A 50 -14.95 12.27 -4.88
C SER A 50 -16.06 11.26 -5.20
N ALA A 51 -15.88 10.44 -6.24
CA ALA A 51 -16.86 9.43 -6.66
C ALA A 51 -16.53 8.02 -6.14
N LEU A 52 -15.58 7.89 -5.22
CA LEU A 52 -15.19 6.60 -4.67
C LEU A 52 -16.35 5.93 -3.93
N THR A 53 -16.65 4.67 -4.28
CA THR A 53 -17.70 3.87 -3.64
C THR A 53 -17.18 2.67 -2.88
N GLY A 54 -15.96 2.24 -3.15
CA GLY A 54 -15.31 1.12 -2.48
C GLY A 54 -13.90 0.90 -2.97
N VAL A 55 -13.11 0.18 -2.18
CA VAL A 55 -11.74 -0.21 -2.54
C VAL A 55 -11.60 -1.72 -2.40
N LEU A 56 -11.11 -2.35 -3.45
CA LEU A 56 -10.77 -3.77 -3.46
C LEU A 56 -9.25 -3.91 -3.51
N ILE A 57 -8.66 -4.49 -2.47
CA ILE A 57 -7.22 -4.73 -2.41
C ILE A 57 -6.95 -6.13 -2.93
N THR A 58 -6.09 -6.24 -3.94
CA THR A 58 -5.77 -7.50 -4.61
C THR A 58 -4.25 -7.67 -4.75
N SER A 59 -3.84 -8.84 -5.19
CA SER A 59 -2.48 -9.15 -5.59
C SER A 59 -2.48 -9.90 -6.91
N SER A 60 -1.63 -9.49 -7.84
CA SER A 60 -1.39 -10.23 -9.08
C SER A 60 -0.43 -11.41 -8.91
N LYS A 61 0.16 -11.56 -7.74
CA LYS A 61 1.08 -12.66 -7.44
C LYS A 61 0.35 -13.89 -6.92
N SER A 62 1.01 -15.03 -6.93
CA SER A 62 0.47 -16.29 -6.39
C SER A 62 0.29 -16.25 -4.87
N THR A 63 1.06 -15.43 -4.18
CA THR A 63 0.94 -15.16 -2.75
C THR A 63 0.61 -13.69 -2.55
N PHE A 64 -0.35 -13.38 -1.68
CA PHE A 64 -0.88 -12.02 -1.52
C PHE A 64 0.24 -11.02 -1.21
N ILE A 65 0.76 -11.02 0.01
CA ILE A 65 1.90 -10.21 0.47
C ILE A 65 2.65 -11.06 1.48
N VAL A 66 3.97 -11.15 1.35
CA VAL A 66 4.78 -12.01 2.23
C VAL A 66 5.25 -11.33 3.52
N GLY A 67 4.97 -10.04 3.68
CA GLY A 67 5.33 -9.26 4.87
C GLY A 67 6.36 -8.17 4.56
N ALA A 68 7.03 -7.69 5.59
CA ALA A 68 8.05 -6.66 5.47
C ALA A 68 9.34 -7.21 4.84
N ASP A 69 10.08 -6.32 4.17
CA ASP A 69 11.41 -6.68 3.66
C ASP A 69 12.44 -6.64 4.79
N ILE A 70 12.78 -7.80 5.32
CA ILE A 70 13.74 -7.92 6.42
C ILE A 70 15.16 -7.52 6.03
N THR A 71 15.49 -7.48 4.74
CA THR A 71 16.82 -7.04 4.28
C THR A 71 17.04 -5.56 4.49
N GLU A 72 15.98 -4.77 4.68
CA GLU A 72 16.05 -3.33 4.97
C GLU A 72 16.25 -3.04 6.46
N PHE A 73 16.09 -4.01 7.35
CA PHE A 73 16.13 -3.80 8.80
C PHE A 73 17.52 -3.34 9.30
N SER A 74 18.59 -3.80 8.67
CA SER A 74 19.95 -3.35 9.08
C SER A 74 20.12 -1.84 8.90
N GLY A 75 19.54 -1.26 7.85
CA GLY A 75 19.52 0.19 7.63
C GLY A 75 18.65 0.93 8.65
N VAL A 76 17.55 0.33 9.06
CA VAL A 76 16.64 0.89 10.07
C VAL A 76 17.30 0.88 11.44
N PHE A 77 17.99 -0.20 11.81
CA PHE A 77 18.58 -0.37 13.15
C PHE A 77 19.74 0.59 13.43
N VAL A 78 20.37 1.16 12.41
CA VAL A 78 21.44 2.17 12.60
C VAL A 78 20.89 3.60 12.71
N LYS A 79 19.58 3.80 12.54
CA LYS A 79 18.94 5.11 12.69
C LYS A 79 18.72 5.44 14.17
N SER A 80 18.53 6.73 14.46
CA SER A 80 18.19 7.19 15.80
C SER A 80 16.80 6.69 16.21
N PHE A 81 16.56 6.68 17.53
CA PHE A 81 15.24 6.35 18.09
C PHE A 81 14.13 7.22 17.46
N ASP A 82 14.35 8.52 17.36
CA ASP A 82 13.37 9.45 16.81
C ASP A 82 13.08 9.16 15.32
N GLU A 83 14.11 8.86 14.53
CA GLU A 83 13.95 8.49 13.12
C GLU A 83 13.15 7.19 12.96
N ILE A 84 13.40 6.19 13.81
CA ILE A 84 12.65 4.92 13.80
C ILE A 84 11.20 5.15 14.19
N CYS A 85 10.94 5.97 15.21
CA CYS A 85 9.59 6.34 15.62
C CYS A 85 8.84 7.07 14.50
N ASP A 86 9.48 8.04 13.84
CA ASP A 86 8.88 8.79 12.74
C ASP A 86 8.53 7.88 11.57
N TRP A 87 9.43 6.99 11.19
CA TRP A 87 9.19 6.01 10.13
C TRP A 87 8.02 5.09 10.46
N THR A 88 7.98 4.57 11.69
CA THR A 88 6.89 3.70 12.17
C THR A 88 5.57 4.45 12.18
N HIS A 89 5.54 5.70 12.67
CA HIS A 89 4.33 6.52 12.69
C HIS A 89 3.82 6.83 11.28
N GLN A 90 4.70 7.11 10.33
CA GLN A 90 4.31 7.37 8.94
C GLN A 90 3.68 6.13 8.31
N THR A 91 4.26 4.95 8.55
CA THR A 91 3.72 3.68 8.07
C THR A 91 2.34 3.41 8.67
N HIS A 92 2.19 3.54 9.98
CA HIS A 92 0.90 3.38 10.66
C HIS A 92 -0.14 4.37 10.15
N ARG A 93 0.26 5.61 9.91
CA ARG A 93 -0.64 6.65 9.39
C ARG A 93 -1.18 6.30 8.01
N THR A 94 -0.35 5.75 7.14
CA THR A 94 -0.76 5.30 5.81
C THR A 94 -1.84 4.21 5.89
N PHE A 95 -1.63 3.17 6.70
CA PHE A 95 -2.63 2.13 6.91
C PHE A 95 -3.90 2.67 7.58
N GLN A 96 -3.75 3.57 8.54
CA GLN A 96 -4.88 4.20 9.20
C GLN A 96 -5.71 5.04 8.22
N GLN A 97 -5.09 5.78 7.33
CA GLN A 97 -5.79 6.55 6.29
C GLN A 97 -6.55 5.64 5.34
N LEU A 98 -5.98 4.50 4.97
CA LEU A 98 -6.66 3.49 4.16
C LEU A 98 -7.90 2.96 4.89
N GLU A 99 -7.76 2.62 6.16
CA GLU A 99 -8.85 2.10 6.99
C GLU A 99 -9.95 3.14 7.22
N GLN A 100 -9.59 4.43 7.29
CA GLN A 100 -10.51 5.53 7.55
C GLN A 100 -11.16 6.11 6.28
N LEU A 101 -10.92 5.55 5.11
CA LEU A 101 -11.66 5.97 3.91
C LEU A 101 -13.16 5.83 4.14
N PRO A 102 -13.99 6.79 3.66
CA PRO A 102 -15.44 6.80 3.93
C PRO A 102 -16.22 5.79 3.08
N VAL A 103 -15.59 4.70 2.68
CA VAL A 103 -16.15 3.64 1.83
C VAL A 103 -15.65 2.28 2.34
N PRO A 104 -16.33 1.18 1.99
CA PRO A 104 -15.82 -0.16 2.30
C PRO A 104 -14.46 -0.41 1.65
N VAL A 105 -13.55 -1.00 2.41
CA VAL A 105 -12.23 -1.45 1.95
C VAL A 105 -12.14 -2.95 2.23
N VAL A 106 -11.99 -3.74 1.19
CA VAL A 106 -11.98 -5.21 1.25
C VAL A 106 -10.69 -5.74 0.66
N ALA A 107 -10.03 -6.65 1.38
CA ALA A 107 -8.85 -7.34 0.88
C ALA A 107 -9.24 -8.75 0.38
N ALA A 108 -8.98 -9.01 -0.90
CA ALA A 108 -9.13 -10.33 -1.51
C ALA A 108 -7.80 -11.07 -1.41
N ILE A 109 -7.61 -11.78 -0.33
CA ILE A 109 -6.35 -12.47 -0.02
C ILE A 109 -6.30 -13.81 -0.77
N ASN A 110 -5.25 -13.99 -1.55
CA ASN A 110 -5.04 -15.21 -2.34
C ASN A 110 -3.82 -16.03 -1.90
#